data_9b16a96532dcc8bf5536c1bd5a4612ee
#
_entry.id   9b16a96532dcc8bf5536c1bd5a4612ee
#
_cell.length_a   1.000
_cell.length_b   1.000
_cell.length_c   1.000
_cell.angle_alpha   90.00
_cell.angle_beta   90.00
_cell.angle_gamma   90.00
#
_symmetry.space_group_name_H-M   'P 1'
#
loop_
_entity.id
_entity.type
_entity.pdbx_description
1 polymer ?
#
loop_
_entity_poly.entity_id
_entity_poly.type
_entity_poly.pdbx_seq_one_letter_code
_entity_poly.pdbx_strand_id
1 'polypeptide(L)'
;YMGVLRLGISHTCGLALLPEVLPKFQAEFPMVEFSLFEGNSTHLEDELAHGRVDLIVCFQPIMMEGVEVVPLTQEDLMLVVPRSFTDQIFGDRAEEMRKQFADGADIDAFQHMPFILIKRGNRTRNTVDQYFSRHFFKPKLILETENTITTLAMAEAGVGITICPELFVKT
;
A
#
# COMPACT_ATOMS: atom_id res chain seq x y z
N TYR A 1 -1.57 17.85 28.24
CA TYR A 1 -1.03 18.38 26.99
C TYR A 1 -2.14 19.11 26.24
N MET A 2 -1.78 20.22 25.61
CA MET A 2 -2.70 21.06 24.82
C MET A 2 -1.92 21.62 23.64
N GLY A 3 -2.54 21.61 22.45
CA GLY A 3 -1.88 22.13 21.24
C GLY A 3 -2.41 21.49 19.97
N VAL A 4 -1.73 21.72 18.86
CA VAL A 4 -2.05 21.14 17.54
C VAL A 4 -0.95 20.19 17.15
N LEU A 5 -1.28 18.96 16.81
CA LEU A 5 -0.39 17.98 16.20
C LEU A 5 -0.65 17.93 14.69
N ARG A 6 0.36 18.32 13.91
CA ARG A 6 0.30 18.32 12.44
C ARG A 6 0.91 17.04 11.93
N LEU A 7 0.08 16.13 11.44
CA LEU A 7 0.45 14.80 10.96
C LEU A 7 0.41 14.75 9.44
N GLY A 8 1.52 14.39 8.83
CA GLY A 8 1.58 14.02 7.42
C GLY A 8 1.42 12.50 7.27
N ILE A 9 0.54 12.07 6.37
CA ILE A 9 0.28 10.64 6.16
C ILE A 9 -0.13 10.39 4.70
N SER A 10 0.20 9.23 4.15
CA SER A 10 -0.37 8.86 2.85
C SER A 10 -1.86 8.56 3.00
N HIS A 11 -2.66 8.90 1.99
CA HIS A 11 -4.11 8.70 2.01
C HIS A 11 -4.49 7.25 2.39
N THR A 12 -3.82 6.29 1.79
CA THR A 12 -4.06 4.86 2.06
C THR A 12 -3.67 4.45 3.48
N CYS A 13 -2.51 4.89 4.00
CA CYS A 13 -2.14 4.63 5.38
C CYS A 13 -3.09 5.33 6.36
N GLY A 14 -3.55 6.54 6.02
CA GLY A 14 -4.52 7.27 6.82
C GLY A 14 -5.83 6.51 6.99
N LEU A 15 -6.40 6.00 5.91
CA LEU A 15 -7.63 5.18 5.96
C LEU A 15 -7.49 3.91 6.79
N ALA A 16 -6.32 3.27 6.75
CA ALA A 16 -6.10 2.02 7.46
C ALA A 16 -5.76 2.21 8.94
N LEU A 17 -4.97 3.24 9.29
CA LEU A 17 -4.42 3.39 10.64
C LEU A 17 -5.22 4.39 11.51
N LEU A 18 -5.63 5.53 10.94
CA LEU A 18 -6.21 6.61 11.76
C LEU A 18 -7.52 6.23 12.45
N PRO A 19 -8.45 5.47 11.86
CA PRO A 19 -9.67 5.05 12.54
C PRO A 19 -9.42 4.22 13.80
N GLU A 20 -8.32 3.49 13.87
CA GLU A 20 -7.96 2.69 15.04
C GLU A 20 -7.15 3.47 16.09
N VAL A 21 -6.32 4.40 15.64
CA VAL A 21 -5.37 5.12 16.50
C VAL A 21 -5.96 6.41 17.07
N LEU A 22 -6.61 7.23 16.23
CA LEU A 22 -7.10 8.54 16.64
C LEU A 22 -8.10 8.52 17.79
N PRO A 23 -9.11 7.60 17.82
CA PRO A 23 -10.06 7.57 18.94
C PRO A 23 -9.38 7.30 20.29
N LYS A 24 -8.38 6.42 20.31
CA LYS A 24 -7.61 6.10 21.52
C LYS A 24 -6.75 7.28 21.95
N PHE A 25 -6.10 7.92 21.00
CA PHE A 25 -5.28 9.10 21.28
C PHE A 25 -6.14 10.25 21.80
N GLN A 26 -7.27 10.55 21.20
CA GLN A 26 -8.19 11.62 21.65
C GLN A 26 -8.75 11.36 23.05
N ALA A 27 -9.01 10.08 23.39
CA ALA A 27 -9.45 9.73 24.74
C ALA A 27 -8.38 10.02 25.81
N GLU A 28 -7.09 9.85 25.46
CA GLU A 28 -5.96 10.12 26.36
C GLU A 28 -5.55 11.60 26.36
N PHE A 29 -5.64 12.26 25.20
CA PHE A 29 -5.22 13.65 25.01
C PHE A 29 -6.35 14.52 24.42
N PRO A 30 -7.46 14.74 25.13
CA PRO A 30 -8.65 15.40 24.59
C PRO A 30 -8.47 16.87 24.22
N MET A 31 -7.38 17.51 24.68
CA MET A 31 -7.06 18.91 24.41
C MET A 31 -6.05 19.08 23.25
N VAL A 32 -5.72 17.99 22.55
CA VAL A 32 -4.84 18.03 21.38
C VAL A 32 -5.70 18.00 20.13
N GLU A 33 -5.56 19.03 19.31
CA GLU A 33 -6.18 19.09 17.97
C GLU A 33 -5.29 18.40 16.94
N PHE A 34 -5.89 17.77 15.93
CA PHE A 34 -5.17 17.20 14.81
C PHE A 34 -5.34 18.04 13.57
N SER A 35 -4.23 18.23 12.86
CA SER A 35 -4.21 18.73 11.49
C SER A 35 -3.57 17.67 10.59
N LEU A 36 -4.31 17.15 9.61
CA LEU A 36 -3.81 16.13 8.70
C LEU A 36 -3.36 16.74 7.38
N PHE A 37 -2.18 16.36 6.93
CA PHE A 37 -1.71 16.59 5.59
C PHE A 37 -1.60 15.24 4.87
N GLU A 38 -2.33 15.06 3.78
CA GLU A 38 -2.33 13.83 2.99
C GLU A 38 -1.53 14.04 1.70
N GLY A 39 -0.60 13.13 1.43
CA GLY A 39 0.25 13.23 0.26
C GLY A 39 1.05 11.96 -0.03
N ASN A 40 1.76 11.95 -1.14
CA ASN A 40 2.76 10.91 -1.40
C ASN A 40 4.01 11.13 -0.54
N SER A 41 4.86 10.10 -0.45
CA SER A 41 6.03 10.14 0.44
C SER A 41 6.97 11.31 0.18
N THR A 42 7.19 11.69 -1.07
CA THR A 42 8.04 12.86 -1.42
C THR A 42 7.43 14.15 -0.91
N HIS A 43 6.12 14.35 -1.08
CA HIS A 43 5.41 15.51 -0.54
C HIS A 43 5.45 15.54 0.99
N LEU A 44 5.26 14.39 1.65
CA LEU A 44 5.31 14.30 3.11
C LEU A 44 6.68 14.66 3.66
N GLU A 45 7.75 14.20 3.02
CA GLU A 45 9.12 14.57 3.40
C GLU A 45 9.38 16.08 3.21
N ASP A 46 8.87 16.68 2.12
CA ASP A 46 8.97 18.12 1.89
C ASP A 46 8.21 18.92 2.94
N GLU A 47 7.00 18.52 3.31
CA GLU A 47 6.22 19.15 4.37
C GLU A 47 6.93 19.09 5.74
N LEU A 48 7.55 17.94 6.05
CA LEU A 48 8.34 17.77 7.27
C LEU A 48 9.61 18.63 7.24
N ALA A 49 10.34 18.65 6.13
CA ALA A 49 11.55 19.45 5.95
C ALA A 49 11.31 20.95 6.17
N HIS A 50 10.14 21.44 5.76
CA HIS A 50 9.75 22.85 5.93
C HIS A 50 9.02 23.14 7.25
N GLY A 51 8.89 22.16 8.14
CA GLY A 51 8.21 22.33 9.43
C GLY A 51 6.70 22.59 9.32
N ARG A 52 6.07 22.23 8.21
CA ARG A 52 4.63 22.35 8.01
C ARG A 52 3.85 21.22 8.66
N VAL A 53 4.50 20.08 8.87
CA VAL A 53 4.02 18.97 9.71
C VAL A 53 5.05 18.65 10.80
N ASP A 54 4.60 18.06 11.90
CA ASP A 54 5.45 17.73 13.05
C ASP A 54 6.02 16.33 12.95
N LEU A 55 5.28 15.43 12.31
CA LEU A 55 5.70 14.06 12.01
C LEU A 55 5.03 13.56 10.74
N ILE A 56 5.61 12.52 10.15
CA ILE A 56 5.02 11.83 9.00
C ILE A 56 4.92 10.32 9.24
N VAL A 57 3.88 9.71 8.68
CA VAL A 57 3.72 8.25 8.62
C VAL A 57 3.74 7.83 7.16
N CYS A 58 4.75 7.08 6.78
CA CYS A 58 4.92 6.64 5.40
C CYS A 58 5.73 5.34 5.31
N PHE A 59 5.72 4.72 4.13
CA PHE A 59 6.55 3.55 3.86
C PHE A 59 8.02 3.93 3.67
N GLN A 60 8.91 3.05 4.09
CA GLN A 60 10.35 3.19 3.82
C GLN A 60 10.70 2.88 2.34
N PRO A 61 11.88 3.33 1.86
CA PRO A 61 12.92 4.07 2.57
C PRO A 61 12.58 5.55 2.75
N ILE A 62 13.03 6.15 3.84
CA ILE A 62 13.01 7.60 4.07
C ILE A 62 14.26 8.20 3.43
N MET A 63 14.07 9.22 2.60
CA MET A 63 15.17 9.85 1.85
C MET A 63 15.68 11.14 2.51
N MET A 64 15.13 11.51 3.67
CA MET A 64 15.52 12.66 4.47
C MET A 64 16.67 12.34 5.42
N GLU A 65 17.61 13.27 5.55
CA GLU A 65 18.61 13.27 6.61
C GLU A 65 18.12 14.09 7.81
N GLY A 66 18.65 13.80 9.01
CA GLY A 66 18.39 14.57 10.22
C GLY A 66 17.02 14.33 10.86
N VAL A 67 16.33 13.26 10.49
CA VAL A 67 15.07 12.83 11.10
C VAL A 67 15.26 11.57 11.93
N GLU A 68 14.51 11.46 13.01
CA GLU A 68 14.37 10.21 13.76
C GLU A 68 13.33 9.32 13.07
N VAL A 69 13.69 8.06 12.82
CA VAL A 69 12.80 7.09 12.19
C VAL A 69 12.42 6.01 13.20
N VAL A 70 11.13 5.92 13.51
CA VAL A 70 10.57 4.92 14.42
C VAL A 70 9.79 3.89 13.59
N PRO A 71 10.26 2.63 13.48
CA PRO A 71 9.50 1.58 12.80
C PRO A 71 8.19 1.29 13.54
N LEU A 72 7.05 1.34 12.84
CA LEU A 72 5.74 1.02 13.40
C LEU A 72 5.37 -0.44 13.17
N THR A 73 5.50 -0.90 11.93
CA THR A 73 5.18 -2.27 11.53
C THR A 73 5.95 -2.65 10.28
N GLN A 74 6.01 -3.94 10.02
CA GLN A 74 6.49 -4.49 8.76
C GLN A 74 5.29 -5.09 8.02
N GLU A 75 5.15 -4.75 6.74
CA GLU A 75 4.04 -5.20 5.90
C GLU A 75 4.57 -6.06 4.76
N ASP A 76 3.88 -7.14 4.48
CA ASP A 76 4.12 -7.94 3.28
C ASP A 76 3.37 -7.34 2.08
N LEU A 77 3.90 -7.59 0.89
CA LEU A 77 3.20 -7.28 -0.35
C LEU A 77 2.34 -8.47 -0.76
N MET A 78 1.05 -8.22 -0.93
CA MET A 78 0.06 -9.22 -1.28
C MET A 78 -0.27 -9.15 -2.78
N LEU A 79 -0.25 -10.31 -3.43
CA LEU A 79 -0.76 -10.45 -4.79
C LEU A 79 -2.29 -10.64 -4.72
N VAL A 80 -3.03 -9.68 -5.25
CA VAL A 80 -4.50 -9.71 -5.30
C VAL A 80 -4.93 -10.17 -6.69
N VAL A 81 -5.50 -11.38 -6.76
CA VAL A 81 -5.89 -12.03 -8.01
C VAL A 81 -7.41 -12.21 -8.05
N PRO A 82 -8.10 -11.69 -9.08
CA PRO A 82 -9.51 -11.98 -9.27
C PRO A 82 -9.78 -13.50 -9.33
N ARG A 83 -10.83 -13.96 -8.66
CA ARG A 83 -11.21 -15.41 -8.68
C ARG A 83 -11.39 -15.94 -10.09
N SER A 84 -12.00 -15.17 -10.97
CA SER A 84 -12.17 -15.51 -12.38
C SER A 84 -10.86 -15.84 -13.10
N PHE A 85 -9.75 -15.21 -12.71
CA PHE A 85 -8.45 -15.47 -13.33
C PHE A 85 -7.85 -16.78 -12.83
N THR A 86 -7.99 -17.10 -11.56
CA THR A 86 -7.57 -18.41 -11.04
C THR A 86 -8.42 -19.53 -11.66
N ASP A 87 -9.72 -19.31 -11.83
CA ASP A 87 -10.62 -20.26 -12.49
C ASP A 87 -10.23 -20.47 -13.96
N GLN A 88 -9.91 -19.40 -14.67
CA GLN A 88 -9.45 -19.45 -16.07
C GLN A 88 -8.12 -20.20 -16.23
N ILE A 89 -7.17 -19.99 -15.32
CA ILE A 89 -5.82 -20.58 -15.41
C ILE A 89 -5.83 -22.05 -14.99
N PHE A 90 -6.52 -22.37 -13.90
CA PHE A 90 -6.37 -23.65 -13.21
C PHE A 90 -7.61 -24.56 -13.35
N GLY A 91 -8.73 -24.06 -13.88
CA GLY A 91 -9.95 -24.82 -14.07
C GLY A 91 -10.41 -25.52 -12.79
N ASP A 92 -10.65 -26.83 -12.85
CA ASP A 92 -11.11 -27.64 -11.71
C ASP A 92 -10.14 -27.62 -10.50
N ARG A 93 -8.87 -27.25 -10.72
CA ARG A 93 -7.87 -27.13 -9.66
C ARG A 93 -7.80 -25.73 -9.01
N ALA A 94 -8.62 -24.79 -9.45
CA ALA A 94 -8.53 -23.40 -8.99
C ALA A 94 -8.67 -23.24 -7.46
N GLU A 95 -9.57 -24.01 -6.83
CA GLU A 95 -9.75 -23.95 -5.38
C GLU A 95 -8.56 -24.52 -4.61
N GLU A 96 -7.96 -25.59 -5.10
CA GLU A 96 -6.73 -26.17 -4.55
C GLU A 96 -5.58 -25.17 -4.66
N MET A 97 -5.41 -24.56 -5.84
CA MET A 97 -4.34 -23.58 -6.10
C MET A 97 -4.50 -22.32 -5.26
N ARG A 98 -5.71 -21.80 -5.05
CA ARG A 98 -5.97 -20.66 -4.15
C ARG A 98 -5.52 -20.95 -2.71
N LYS A 99 -5.78 -22.16 -2.20
CA LYS A 99 -5.30 -22.60 -0.87
C LYS A 99 -3.79 -22.69 -0.83
N GLN A 100 -3.16 -23.25 -1.84
CA GLN A 100 -1.71 -23.36 -1.94
C GLN A 100 -1.04 -21.98 -2.00
N PHE A 101 -1.64 -21.03 -2.72
CA PHE A 101 -1.10 -19.68 -2.87
C PHE A 101 -1.34 -18.77 -1.65
N ALA A 102 -2.11 -19.21 -0.66
CA ALA A 102 -2.30 -18.43 0.58
C ALA A 102 -0.99 -18.18 1.33
N ASP A 103 -0.02 -19.09 1.23
CA ASP A 103 1.30 -18.99 1.86
C ASP A 103 2.37 -18.40 0.90
N GLY A 104 2.01 -18.08 -0.32
CA GLY A 104 2.89 -17.50 -1.34
C GLY A 104 2.55 -18.01 -2.74
N ALA A 105 2.45 -17.11 -3.68
CA ALA A 105 2.13 -17.43 -5.07
C ALA A 105 3.37 -17.34 -5.95
N ASP A 106 3.50 -18.31 -6.85
CA ASP A 106 4.43 -18.18 -7.98
C ASP A 106 3.84 -17.20 -9.00
N ILE A 107 4.48 -16.05 -9.12
CA ILE A 107 4.00 -14.97 -10.00
C ILE A 107 4.02 -15.37 -11.48
N ASP A 108 4.88 -16.30 -11.86
CA ASP A 108 4.99 -16.76 -13.26
C ASP A 108 3.70 -17.44 -13.74
N ALA A 109 2.91 -18.02 -12.82
CA ALA A 109 1.58 -18.56 -13.14
C ALA A 109 0.64 -17.52 -13.76
N PHE A 110 0.89 -16.23 -13.53
CA PHE A 110 0.05 -15.11 -13.96
C PHE A 110 0.68 -14.27 -15.09
N GLN A 111 1.74 -14.76 -15.75
CA GLN A 111 2.52 -14.01 -16.74
C GLN A 111 1.68 -13.43 -17.89
N HIS A 112 0.60 -14.11 -18.28
CA HIS A 112 -0.26 -13.69 -19.39
C HIS A 112 -1.50 -12.90 -18.95
N MET A 113 -1.69 -12.75 -17.65
CA MET A 113 -2.85 -12.05 -17.10
C MET A 113 -2.62 -10.53 -17.07
N PRO A 114 -3.71 -9.73 -17.16
CA PRO A 114 -3.61 -8.29 -17.06
C PRO A 114 -3.27 -7.85 -15.64
N PHE A 115 -2.37 -6.86 -15.53
CA PHE A 115 -1.98 -6.22 -14.26
C PHE A 115 -2.45 -4.77 -14.23
N ILE A 116 -2.83 -4.35 -13.03
CA ILE A 116 -3.13 -2.97 -12.66
C ILE A 116 -2.16 -2.58 -11.56
N LEU A 117 -1.42 -1.52 -11.74
CA LEU A 117 -0.43 -1.09 -10.77
C LEU A 117 -0.61 0.38 -10.42
N ILE A 118 -0.17 0.74 -9.24
CA ILE A 118 -0.01 2.15 -8.88
C ILE A 118 1.11 2.78 -9.73
N LYS A 119 1.00 4.05 -10.08
CA LYS A 119 1.97 4.75 -10.91
C LYS A 119 3.38 4.76 -10.33
N ARG A 120 4.37 4.84 -11.21
CA ARG A 120 5.77 5.03 -10.85
C ARG A 120 5.96 6.31 -10.04
N GLY A 121 6.99 6.31 -9.16
CA GLY A 121 7.22 7.38 -8.21
C GLY A 121 6.59 7.11 -6.83
N ASN A 122 5.69 6.13 -6.72
CA ASN A 122 5.23 5.62 -5.45
C ASN A 122 6.21 4.57 -4.91
N ARG A 123 6.45 4.55 -3.61
CA ARG A 123 7.40 3.61 -2.96
C ARG A 123 6.97 2.16 -3.08
N THR A 124 5.70 1.86 -2.89
CA THR A 124 5.17 0.52 -3.09
C THR A 124 5.43 0.05 -4.53
N ARG A 125 5.20 0.91 -5.53
CA ARG A 125 5.49 0.59 -6.92
C ARG A 125 6.98 0.32 -7.16
N ASN A 126 7.87 1.08 -6.57
CA ASN A 126 9.31 0.85 -6.69
C ASN A 126 9.71 -0.53 -6.14
N THR A 127 9.13 -0.94 -5.01
CA THR A 127 9.35 -2.28 -4.43
C THR A 127 8.82 -3.37 -5.35
N VAL A 128 7.63 -3.19 -5.91
CA VAL A 128 7.02 -4.11 -6.88
C VAL A 128 7.86 -4.24 -8.15
N ASP A 129 8.32 -3.12 -8.71
CA ASP A 129 9.17 -3.12 -9.91
C ASP A 129 10.52 -3.81 -9.64
N GLN A 130 11.10 -3.64 -8.44
CA GLN A 130 12.30 -4.38 -8.02
C GLN A 130 12.05 -5.88 -7.91
N TYR A 131 10.92 -6.29 -7.34
CA TYR A 131 10.52 -7.69 -7.27
C TYR A 131 10.38 -8.29 -8.67
N PHE A 132 9.66 -7.63 -9.58
CA PHE A 132 9.54 -8.07 -10.97
C PHE A 132 10.89 -8.20 -11.66
N SER A 133 11.76 -7.23 -11.45
CA SER A 133 13.12 -7.25 -12.03
C SER A 133 13.94 -8.45 -11.54
N ARG A 134 13.90 -8.75 -10.25
CA ARG A 134 14.63 -9.89 -9.65
C ARG A 134 14.13 -11.25 -10.14
N HIS A 135 12.84 -11.34 -10.44
CA HIS A 135 12.19 -12.57 -10.93
C HIS A 135 12.11 -12.63 -12.47
N PHE A 136 12.70 -11.66 -13.17
CA PHE A 136 12.62 -11.54 -14.64
C PHE A 136 11.17 -11.52 -15.15
N PHE A 137 10.23 -11.08 -14.31
CA PHE A 137 8.82 -11.02 -14.61
C PHE A 137 8.47 -9.71 -15.31
N LYS A 138 7.77 -9.79 -16.45
CA LYS A 138 7.29 -8.61 -17.18
C LYS A 138 5.76 -8.59 -17.16
N PRO A 139 5.13 -7.77 -16.30
CA PRO A 139 3.67 -7.74 -16.21
C PRO A 139 3.04 -7.21 -17.50
N LYS A 140 1.89 -7.79 -17.88
CA LYS A 140 1.03 -7.23 -18.91
C LYS A 140 0.24 -6.07 -18.29
N LEU A 141 0.86 -4.91 -18.19
CA LEU A 141 0.27 -3.73 -17.57
C LEU A 141 -0.81 -3.15 -18.48
N ILE A 142 -2.06 -3.05 -17.98
CA ILE A 142 -3.21 -2.51 -18.71
C ILE A 142 -3.73 -1.21 -18.13
N LEU A 143 -3.43 -0.92 -16.86
CA LEU A 143 -3.90 0.27 -16.17
C LEU A 143 -2.90 0.68 -15.09
N GLU A 144 -2.66 1.99 -14.97
CA GLU A 144 -1.95 2.58 -13.86
C GLU A 144 -2.85 3.60 -13.15
N THR A 145 -2.83 3.59 -11.81
CA THR A 145 -3.65 4.48 -10.97
C THR A 145 -2.79 5.31 -10.03
N GLU A 146 -3.38 6.36 -9.45
CA GLU A 146 -2.67 7.22 -8.49
C GLU A 146 -2.61 6.62 -7.07
N ASN A 147 -3.55 5.76 -6.71
CA ASN A 147 -3.62 5.21 -5.36
C ASN A 147 -4.00 3.74 -5.31
N THR A 148 -3.61 3.08 -4.22
CA THR A 148 -3.79 1.64 -4.00
C THR A 148 -5.26 1.24 -3.89
N ILE A 149 -6.13 2.11 -3.35
CA ILE A 149 -7.57 1.78 -3.19
C ILE A 149 -8.22 1.62 -4.55
N THR A 150 -7.90 2.50 -5.50
CA THR A 150 -8.41 2.39 -6.87
C THR A 150 -7.91 1.12 -7.56
N THR A 151 -6.62 0.76 -7.41
CA THR A 151 -6.10 -0.50 -7.98
C THR A 151 -6.79 -1.71 -7.38
N LEU A 152 -7.02 -1.71 -6.07
CA LEU A 152 -7.68 -2.80 -5.37
C LEU A 152 -9.14 -2.95 -5.82
N ALA A 153 -9.90 -1.86 -5.89
CA ALA A 153 -11.27 -1.86 -6.37
C ALA A 153 -11.39 -2.38 -7.81
N MET A 154 -10.42 -2.05 -8.69
CA MET A 154 -10.38 -2.60 -10.05
C MET A 154 -10.05 -4.08 -10.08
N ALA A 155 -9.17 -4.55 -9.20
CA ALA A 155 -8.88 -5.98 -9.07
C ALA A 155 -10.09 -6.76 -8.54
N GLU A 156 -10.79 -6.23 -7.54
CA GLU A 156 -12.05 -6.80 -7.04
C GLU A 156 -13.14 -6.87 -8.12
N ALA A 157 -13.20 -5.87 -8.99
CA ALA A 157 -14.10 -5.85 -10.15
C ALA A 157 -13.67 -6.81 -11.29
N GLY A 158 -12.55 -7.54 -11.14
CA GLY A 158 -12.08 -8.51 -12.11
C GLY A 158 -11.32 -7.91 -13.29
N VAL A 159 -10.88 -6.65 -13.22
CA VAL A 159 -10.20 -5.97 -14.34
C VAL A 159 -8.77 -6.45 -14.53
N GLY A 160 -8.06 -6.73 -13.42
CA GLY A 160 -6.66 -7.16 -13.48
C GLY A 160 -6.11 -7.56 -12.11
N ILE A 161 -4.91 -8.10 -12.10
CA ILE A 161 -4.15 -8.46 -10.90
C ILE A 161 -3.45 -7.20 -10.37
N THR A 162 -3.41 -7.05 -9.05
CA THR A 162 -2.60 -5.99 -8.43
C THR A 162 -1.72 -6.53 -7.31
N ILE A 163 -0.76 -5.71 -6.88
CA ILE A 163 0.09 -5.97 -5.72
C ILE A 163 -0.03 -4.76 -4.79
N CYS A 164 -0.39 -5.01 -3.55
CA CYS A 164 -0.53 -3.97 -2.54
C CYS A 164 -0.04 -4.46 -1.16
N PRO A 165 0.27 -3.56 -0.23
CA PRO A 165 0.57 -3.94 1.14
C PRO A 165 -0.60 -4.67 1.80
N GLU A 166 -0.27 -5.65 2.65
CA GLU A 166 -1.24 -6.50 3.36
C GLU A 166 -2.28 -5.70 4.14
N LEU A 167 -1.89 -4.54 4.68
CA LEU A 167 -2.75 -3.61 5.40
C LEU A 167 -4.08 -3.29 4.67
N PHE A 168 -4.06 -3.31 3.33
CA PHE A 168 -5.25 -2.99 2.51
C PHE A 168 -6.12 -4.19 2.17
N VAL A 169 -5.68 -5.40 2.49
CA VAL A 169 -6.40 -6.65 2.17
C VAL A 169 -7.10 -7.22 3.42
N LYS A 170 -6.70 -6.79 4.62
CA LYS A 170 -7.22 -7.30 5.91
C LYS A 170 -8.52 -6.62 6.39
N THR A 171 -9.08 -5.71 5.63
CA THR A 171 -10.33 -5.00 6.01
C THR A 171 -11.59 -5.72 5.55
#